data_97ba681de99472aac618ad1c024462da
#
_entry.id   97ba681de99472aac618ad1c024462da
#
_cell.length_a   1.000
_cell.length_b   1.000
_cell.length_c   1.000
_cell.angle_alpha   90.00
_cell.angle_beta   90.00
_cell.angle_gamma   90.00
#
_symmetry.space_group_name_H-M   'P 1'
#
loop_
_entity.id
_entity.type
_entity.pdbx_description
1 polymer ?
#
loop_
_entity_poly.entity_id
_entity_poly.type
_entity_poly.pdbx_seq_one_letter_code
_entity_poly.pdbx_strand_id
1 'polypeptide(L)'
;VFLLALATAAPRPAAAQTGPATIRLQPDDAARGLSGPQHNFYFLPPGKTGEDYQNAGFFGQKLRPYLSPNAEALAHLNDYRRQKTLFLADRLVAVGALGLYGSQVFAKDSGQQYFNGAQQVAAGLFIASLLATIPINRHTNEHLQQAVSAYNNGPTGTHGTWWQQWGPSTAGLRLGPQSTPLLALGWGLR
;
A
#
# COMPACT_ATOMS: atom_id res chain seq x y z
N VAL A 1 -67.26 23.27 20.34
CA VAL A 1 -65.90 23.30 20.88
C VAL A 1 -65.01 22.63 19.85
N PHE A 2 -64.30 23.44 19.07
CA PHE A 2 -63.28 22.93 18.10
C PHE A 2 -61.93 22.90 18.77
N LEU A 3 -61.32 21.73 18.92
CA LEU A 3 -59.93 21.54 19.37
C LEU A 3 -59.03 21.61 18.14
N LEU A 4 -58.24 22.67 18.04
CA LEU A 4 -57.18 22.82 17.05
C LEU A 4 -55.94 22.04 17.58
N ALA A 5 -55.58 20.91 16.94
CA ALA A 5 -54.36 20.19 17.22
C ALA A 5 -53.19 20.86 16.48
N LEU A 6 -52.32 21.56 17.21
CA LEU A 6 -51.07 22.11 16.69
C LEU A 6 -50.05 20.95 16.54
N ALA A 7 -49.80 20.50 15.32
CA ALA A 7 -48.73 19.55 15.02
C ALA A 7 -47.38 20.30 15.02
N THR A 8 -46.58 20.14 16.05
CA THR A 8 -45.19 20.59 16.10
C THR A 8 -44.34 19.70 15.21
N ALA A 9 -43.95 20.21 14.04
CA ALA A 9 -42.97 19.58 13.20
C ALA A 9 -41.57 19.63 13.88
N ALA A 10 -41.08 18.50 14.36
CA ALA A 10 -39.71 18.42 14.86
C ALA A 10 -38.72 18.72 13.74
N PRO A 11 -37.69 19.56 13.99
CA PRO A 11 -36.66 19.80 12.98
C PRO A 11 -35.93 18.49 12.66
N ARG A 12 -35.98 18.08 11.38
CA ARG A 12 -35.13 16.96 10.87
C ARG A 12 -33.69 17.40 11.03
N PRO A 13 -32.83 16.55 11.65
CA PRO A 13 -31.41 16.82 11.64
C PRO A 13 -30.97 16.94 10.19
N ALA A 14 -30.35 18.07 9.84
CA ALA A 14 -29.72 18.24 8.54
C ALA A 14 -28.70 17.08 8.37
N ALA A 15 -28.92 16.24 7.36
CA ALA A 15 -27.95 15.23 6.98
C ALA A 15 -26.64 15.97 6.69
N ALA A 16 -25.65 15.78 7.53
CA ALA A 16 -24.32 16.29 7.30
C ALA A 16 -23.91 15.81 5.91
N GLN A 17 -23.59 16.72 5.01
CA GLN A 17 -23.06 16.40 3.69
C GLN A 17 -21.73 15.68 3.93
N THR A 18 -21.78 14.35 3.95
CA THR A 18 -20.60 13.51 3.97
C THR A 18 -19.86 13.77 2.66
N GLY A 19 -18.68 14.36 2.75
CA GLY A 19 -17.77 14.48 1.62
C GLY A 19 -17.53 13.11 0.97
N PRO A 20 -16.88 13.04 -0.19
CA PRO A 20 -16.68 11.80 -0.90
C PRO A 20 -16.04 10.76 0.03
N ALA A 21 -16.60 9.55 0.06
CA ALA A 21 -16.10 8.45 0.88
C ALA A 21 -14.76 7.88 0.34
N THR A 22 -13.95 8.73 -0.30
CA THR A 22 -12.67 8.38 -0.94
C THR A 22 -11.50 8.89 -0.10
N ILE A 23 -10.42 8.14 -0.13
CA ILE A 23 -9.13 8.55 0.41
C ILE A 23 -8.37 9.29 -0.68
N ARG A 24 -7.86 10.49 -0.39
CA ARG A 24 -7.03 11.25 -1.32
C ARG A 24 -5.61 11.30 -0.79
N LEU A 25 -4.64 10.96 -1.65
CA LEU A 25 -3.23 11.22 -1.37
C LEU A 25 -2.93 12.70 -1.62
N GLN A 26 -1.92 13.23 -0.91
CA GLN A 26 -1.38 14.54 -1.23
C GLN A 26 -0.90 14.56 -2.69
N PRO A 27 -1.06 15.65 -3.46
CA PRO A 27 -0.73 15.68 -4.90
C PRO A 27 0.69 15.20 -5.21
N ASP A 28 1.68 15.62 -4.43
CA ASP A 28 3.07 15.20 -4.60
C ASP A 28 3.25 13.69 -4.35
N ASP A 29 2.51 13.12 -3.40
CA ASP A 29 2.53 11.71 -3.09
C ASP A 29 1.79 10.87 -4.14
N ALA A 30 0.72 11.40 -4.71
CA ALA A 30 -0.01 10.78 -5.81
C ALA A 30 0.81 10.75 -7.10
N ALA A 31 1.59 11.81 -7.35
CA ALA A 31 2.49 11.93 -8.51
C ALA A 31 3.83 11.20 -8.31
N ARG A 32 4.09 10.66 -7.11
CA ARG A 32 5.34 9.96 -6.80
C ARG A 32 5.49 8.71 -7.67
N GLY A 33 6.68 8.52 -8.24
CA GLY A 33 7.01 7.33 -9.04
C GLY A 33 6.82 6.02 -8.24
N LEU A 34 6.62 4.92 -8.95
CA LEU A 34 6.35 3.59 -8.38
C LEU A 34 7.44 3.12 -7.42
N SER A 35 8.68 3.47 -7.73
CA SER A 35 9.87 3.18 -6.93
C SER A 35 10.47 4.48 -6.43
N GLY A 36 11.19 4.43 -5.31
CA GLY A 36 11.89 5.64 -4.85
C GLY A 36 12.16 5.67 -3.36
N PRO A 37 12.56 6.85 -2.85
CA PRO A 37 12.91 7.02 -1.46
C PRO A 37 11.80 6.60 -0.51
N GLN A 38 12.18 6.06 0.64
CA GLN A 38 11.27 5.53 1.66
C GLN A 38 10.62 6.63 2.51
N HIS A 39 10.08 7.70 1.87
CA HIS A 39 9.36 8.77 2.55
C HIS A 39 7.98 8.32 3.02
N ASN A 40 7.44 9.00 4.02
CA ASN A 40 6.07 8.80 4.44
C ASN A 40 5.10 9.39 3.40
N PHE A 41 3.90 8.84 3.35
CA PHE A 41 2.80 9.35 2.56
C PHE A 41 1.88 10.19 3.42
N TYR A 42 1.24 11.18 2.81
CA TYR A 42 0.20 11.99 3.42
C TYR A 42 -1.12 11.75 2.71
N PHE A 43 -2.17 11.60 3.48
CA PHE A 43 -3.51 11.31 2.96
C PHE A 43 -4.58 12.14 3.65
N LEU A 44 -5.66 12.36 2.94
CA LEU A 44 -6.88 12.95 3.47
C LEU A 44 -7.88 11.82 3.72
N PRO A 45 -8.37 11.65 4.97
CA PRO A 45 -9.33 10.60 5.31
C PRO A 45 -10.66 10.72 4.56
N PRO A 46 -11.41 9.62 4.41
CA PRO A 46 -12.75 9.65 3.84
C PRO A 46 -13.66 10.64 4.56
N GLY A 47 -14.48 11.38 3.81
CA GLY A 47 -15.39 12.37 4.36
C GLY A 47 -14.75 13.68 4.79
N LYS A 48 -13.43 13.83 4.70
CA LYS A 48 -12.73 15.09 4.93
C LYS A 48 -12.57 15.87 3.63
N THR A 49 -12.66 17.20 3.75
CA THR A 49 -12.44 18.16 2.66
C THR A 49 -11.34 19.14 3.08
N GLY A 50 -10.73 19.80 2.11
CA GLY A 50 -9.64 20.75 2.38
C GLY A 50 -8.26 20.16 2.17
N GLU A 51 -7.27 20.70 2.88
CA GLU A 51 -5.84 20.38 2.73
C GLU A 51 -5.20 19.78 4.00
N ASP A 52 -6.03 19.39 4.98
CA ASP A 52 -5.54 18.79 6.24
C ASP A 52 -5.08 17.35 6.04
N TYR A 53 -4.03 17.18 5.25
CA TYR A 53 -3.43 15.87 5.01
C TYR A 53 -2.75 15.33 6.25
N GLN A 54 -3.01 14.07 6.55
CA GLN A 54 -2.46 13.35 7.69
C GLN A 54 -1.32 12.44 7.23
N ASN A 55 -0.25 12.37 8.03
CA ASN A 55 0.83 11.43 7.78
C ASN A 55 0.35 10.00 7.99
N ALA A 56 0.50 9.13 6.97
CA ALA A 56 0.11 7.72 7.03
C ALA A 56 0.95 6.90 8.03
N GLY A 57 2.08 7.45 8.47
CA GLY A 57 3.07 6.74 9.27
C GLY A 57 4.03 5.92 8.40
N PHE A 58 5.19 5.56 8.96
CA PHE A 58 6.24 4.88 8.20
C PHE A 58 5.76 3.56 7.56
N PHE A 59 4.92 2.80 8.27
CA PHE A 59 4.35 1.54 7.80
C PHE A 59 2.92 1.67 7.26
N GLY A 60 2.41 2.89 7.07
CA GLY A 60 1.02 3.12 6.68
C GLY A 60 0.00 2.77 7.79
N GLN A 61 0.44 2.68 9.05
CA GLN A 61 -0.39 2.23 10.16
C GLN A 61 -1.61 3.10 10.40
N LYS A 62 -1.54 4.42 10.14
CA LYS A 62 -2.67 5.33 10.33
C LYS A 62 -3.70 5.24 9.19
N LEU A 63 -3.30 4.71 8.04
CA LEU A 63 -4.18 4.45 6.91
C LEU A 63 -5.00 3.17 7.12
N ARG A 64 -4.44 2.19 7.85
CA ARG A 64 -5.01 0.86 8.04
C ARG A 64 -6.47 0.82 8.52
N PRO A 65 -6.91 1.64 9.52
CA PRO A 65 -8.29 1.61 9.98
C PRO A 65 -9.31 1.97 8.88
N TYR A 66 -8.94 2.87 7.99
CA TYR A 66 -9.79 3.28 6.87
C TYR A 66 -9.89 2.21 5.79
N LEU A 67 -8.80 1.46 5.57
CA LEU A 67 -8.75 0.38 4.57
C LEU A 67 -9.37 -0.93 5.07
N SER A 68 -9.68 -1.05 6.37
CA SER A 68 -10.15 -2.31 6.98
C SER A 68 -11.37 -2.95 6.31
N PRO A 69 -12.31 -2.21 5.69
CA PRO A 69 -13.45 -2.82 4.99
C PRO A 69 -13.08 -3.48 3.66
N ASN A 70 -11.88 -3.19 3.10
CA ASN A 70 -11.44 -3.70 1.79
C ASN A 70 -10.19 -4.58 1.97
N ALA A 71 -10.37 -5.90 1.77
CA ALA A 71 -9.30 -6.87 1.97
C ALA A 71 -8.17 -6.73 0.93
N GLU A 72 -8.47 -6.32 -0.30
CA GLU A 72 -7.48 -6.07 -1.35
C GLU A 72 -6.60 -4.86 -0.99
N ALA A 73 -7.23 -3.76 -0.56
CA ALA A 73 -6.51 -2.60 -0.08
C ALA A 73 -5.60 -2.93 1.11
N LEU A 74 -6.07 -3.79 2.04
CA LEU A 74 -5.26 -4.27 3.15
C LEU A 74 -4.09 -5.15 2.69
N ALA A 75 -4.27 -5.99 1.67
CA ALA A 75 -3.19 -6.81 1.11
C ALA A 75 -2.07 -5.92 0.58
N HIS A 76 -2.38 -4.95 -0.26
CA HIS A 76 -1.40 -3.97 -0.76
C HIS A 76 -0.72 -3.18 0.37
N LEU A 77 -1.46 -2.78 1.40
CA LEU A 77 -0.87 -2.12 2.57
C LEU A 77 0.08 -3.03 3.34
N ASN A 78 -0.21 -4.35 3.41
CA ASN A 78 0.69 -5.32 4.04
C ASN A 78 1.97 -5.51 3.22
N ASP A 79 1.90 -5.51 1.88
CA ASP A 79 3.06 -5.56 1.01
C ASP A 79 3.93 -4.31 1.16
N TYR A 80 3.31 -3.12 1.22
CA TYR A 80 4.00 -1.88 1.55
C TYR A 80 4.74 -2.00 2.89
N ARG A 81 4.06 -2.46 3.94
CA ARG A 81 4.65 -2.66 5.28
C ARG A 81 5.82 -3.65 5.23
N ARG A 82 5.67 -4.76 4.51
CA ARG A 82 6.73 -5.77 4.34
C ARG A 82 7.99 -5.15 3.73
N GLN A 83 7.85 -4.38 2.66
CA GLN A 83 8.98 -3.70 2.03
C GLN A 83 9.64 -2.68 2.96
N LYS A 84 8.86 -1.90 3.71
CA LYS A 84 9.39 -0.98 4.73
C LYS A 84 10.15 -1.71 5.83
N THR A 85 9.69 -2.89 6.24
CA THR A 85 10.41 -3.73 7.22
C THR A 85 11.74 -4.24 6.65
N LEU A 86 11.74 -4.70 5.40
CA LEU A 86 12.97 -5.12 4.72
C LEU A 86 13.96 -3.97 4.57
N PHE A 87 13.47 -2.76 4.26
CA PHE A 87 14.31 -1.56 4.21
C PHE A 87 14.96 -1.26 5.56
N LEU A 88 14.22 -1.33 6.67
CA LEU A 88 14.80 -1.11 8.01
C LEU A 88 15.82 -2.18 8.36
N ALA A 89 15.53 -3.44 8.07
CA ALA A 89 16.46 -4.54 8.30
C ALA A 89 17.77 -4.34 7.51
N ASP A 90 17.66 -3.98 6.23
CA ASP A 90 18.80 -3.66 5.38
C ASP A 90 19.62 -2.48 5.93
N ARG A 91 18.97 -1.41 6.40
CA ARG A 91 19.67 -0.28 7.03
C ARG A 91 20.40 -0.67 8.32
N LEU A 92 19.82 -1.55 9.12
CA LEU A 92 20.50 -2.07 10.31
C LEU A 92 21.73 -2.89 9.94
N VAL A 93 21.66 -3.71 8.89
CA VAL A 93 22.83 -4.45 8.37
C VAL A 93 23.91 -3.49 7.88
N ALA A 94 23.54 -2.45 7.11
CA ALA A 94 24.49 -1.46 6.62
C ALA A 94 25.21 -0.72 7.76
N VAL A 95 24.43 -0.23 8.75
CA VAL A 95 24.98 0.47 9.93
C VAL A 95 25.84 -0.46 10.77
N GLY A 96 25.40 -1.70 10.99
CA GLY A 96 26.15 -2.72 11.71
C GLY A 96 27.48 -3.04 11.02
N ALA A 97 27.47 -3.18 9.70
CA ALA A 97 28.68 -3.41 8.90
C ALA A 97 29.66 -2.24 9.00
N LEU A 98 29.18 -0.99 8.92
CA LEU A 98 30.02 0.20 9.10
C LEU A 98 30.58 0.26 10.52
N GLY A 99 29.78 -0.05 11.55
CA GLY A 99 30.20 -0.09 12.93
C GLY A 99 31.29 -1.15 13.16
N LEU A 100 31.11 -2.35 12.60
CA LEU A 100 32.11 -3.42 12.66
C LEU A 100 33.41 -3.01 11.96
N TYR A 101 33.32 -2.45 10.76
CA TYR A 101 34.49 -1.96 10.03
C TYR A 101 35.22 -0.87 10.84
N GLY A 102 34.50 0.14 11.34
CA GLY A 102 35.05 1.22 12.14
C GLY A 102 35.74 0.70 13.40
N SER A 103 35.12 -0.23 14.13
CA SER A 103 35.73 -0.84 15.33
C SER A 103 37.07 -1.52 15.01
N GLN A 104 37.19 -2.15 13.86
CA GLN A 104 38.43 -2.81 13.43
C GLN A 104 39.51 -1.80 13.01
N VAL A 105 39.14 -0.60 12.56
CA VAL A 105 40.08 0.45 12.18
C VAL A 105 40.57 1.19 13.42
N PHE A 106 39.67 1.57 14.35
CA PHE A 106 39.99 2.42 15.48
C PHE A 106 40.50 1.69 16.73
N ALA A 107 40.15 0.39 16.88
CA ALA A 107 40.51 -0.39 18.07
C ALA A 107 41.83 -1.18 17.96
N LYS A 108 42.56 -1.07 16.85
CA LYS A 108 43.81 -1.82 16.63
C LYS A 108 45.05 -0.99 16.72
N ASP A 109 46.06 -1.55 17.40
CA ASP A 109 47.42 -1.00 17.46
C ASP A 109 48.08 -1.01 16.07
N SER A 110 48.96 -0.02 15.86
CA SER A 110 49.59 0.33 14.58
C SER A 110 50.51 -0.72 13.92
N GLY A 111 50.49 -1.97 14.39
CA GLY A 111 51.28 -3.07 13.83
C GLY A 111 50.49 -4.18 13.15
N GLN A 112 49.17 -4.08 13.06
CA GLN A 112 48.35 -5.15 12.49
C GLN A 112 47.98 -4.92 11.04
N GLN A 113 47.89 -6.05 10.31
CA GLN A 113 47.61 -6.14 8.89
C GLN A 113 46.42 -5.29 8.47
N TYR A 114 46.62 -4.43 7.48
CA TYR A 114 45.57 -3.71 6.80
C TYR A 114 44.63 -4.70 6.14
N PHE A 115 43.31 -4.52 6.35
CA PHE A 115 42.25 -5.27 5.73
C PHE A 115 42.19 -6.77 6.15
N ASN A 116 41.92 -6.97 7.43
CA ASN A 116 41.75 -8.31 8.00
C ASN A 116 40.41 -8.97 7.62
N GLY A 117 40.22 -10.26 7.99
CA GLY A 117 39.00 -11.01 7.68
C GLY A 117 37.71 -10.34 8.18
N ALA A 118 37.69 -9.72 9.36
CA ALA A 118 36.53 -9.01 9.88
C ALA A 118 36.17 -7.76 9.04
N GLN A 119 37.19 -7.03 8.59
CA GLN A 119 37.00 -5.89 7.69
C GLN A 119 36.49 -6.33 6.32
N GLN A 120 36.98 -7.46 5.79
CA GLN A 120 36.48 -8.04 4.54
C GLN A 120 35.00 -8.43 4.63
N VAL A 121 34.61 -9.10 5.72
CA VAL A 121 33.21 -9.46 5.98
C VAL A 121 32.34 -8.21 6.10
N ALA A 122 32.79 -7.20 6.87
CA ALA A 122 32.04 -5.96 7.02
C ALA A 122 31.86 -5.21 5.69
N ALA A 123 32.92 -5.11 4.88
CA ALA A 123 32.85 -4.50 3.55
C ALA A 123 31.91 -5.28 2.63
N GLY A 124 31.98 -6.62 2.64
CA GLY A 124 31.08 -7.48 1.87
C GLY A 124 29.61 -7.30 2.25
N LEU A 125 29.31 -7.27 3.55
CA LEU A 125 27.93 -7.02 4.06
C LEU A 125 27.42 -5.64 3.67
N PHE A 126 28.27 -4.62 3.73
CA PHE A 126 27.90 -3.26 3.32
C PHE A 126 27.58 -3.19 1.83
N ILE A 127 28.41 -3.78 0.97
CA ILE A 127 28.17 -3.84 -0.47
C ILE A 127 26.88 -4.63 -0.75
N ALA A 128 26.69 -5.78 -0.10
CA ALA A 128 25.48 -6.58 -0.26
C ALA A 128 24.21 -5.79 0.12
N SER A 129 24.26 -5.01 1.21
CA SER A 129 23.16 -4.12 1.60
C SER A 129 22.88 -3.04 0.55
N LEU A 130 23.92 -2.41 -0.01
CA LEU A 130 23.72 -1.42 -1.09
C LEU A 130 23.02 -2.04 -2.30
N LEU A 131 23.40 -3.26 -2.69
CA LEU A 131 22.77 -3.97 -3.80
C LEU A 131 21.34 -4.40 -3.45
N ALA A 132 21.07 -4.83 -2.22
CA ALA A 132 19.74 -5.21 -1.74
C ALA A 132 18.77 -4.02 -1.68
N THR A 133 19.27 -2.80 -1.50
CA THR A 133 18.45 -1.57 -1.53
C THR A 133 17.69 -1.42 -2.85
N ILE A 134 18.24 -1.89 -3.98
CA ILE A 134 17.63 -1.76 -5.31
C ILE A 134 16.27 -2.51 -5.37
N PRO A 135 16.22 -3.84 -5.14
CA PRO A 135 14.95 -4.56 -5.16
C PRO A 135 14.02 -4.16 -4.00
N ILE A 136 14.56 -3.77 -2.83
CA ILE A 136 13.75 -3.35 -1.68
C ILE A 136 12.99 -2.06 -1.97
N ASN A 137 13.60 -1.10 -2.68
CA ASN A 137 12.94 0.16 -3.03
C ASN A 137 12.05 0.06 -4.28
N ARG A 138 12.13 -1.06 -4.99
CA ARG A 138 11.33 -1.27 -6.19
C ARG A 138 9.86 -1.45 -5.81
N HIS A 139 8.98 -0.72 -6.47
CA HIS A 139 7.52 -0.80 -6.30
C HIS A 139 6.98 -0.44 -4.89
N THR A 140 7.79 0.09 -3.97
CA THR A 140 7.31 0.41 -2.62
C THR A 140 6.19 1.44 -2.64
N ASN A 141 6.33 2.50 -3.44
CA ASN A 141 5.31 3.54 -3.54
C ASN A 141 4.04 3.00 -4.22
N GLU A 142 4.23 2.12 -5.22
CA GLU A 142 3.13 1.47 -5.94
C GLU A 142 2.19 0.72 -4.99
N HIS A 143 2.72 -0.05 -4.05
CA HIS A 143 1.88 -0.80 -3.10
C HIS A 143 0.95 0.11 -2.28
N LEU A 144 1.43 1.26 -1.82
CA LEU A 144 0.57 2.19 -1.08
C LEU A 144 -0.44 2.88 -2.00
N GLN A 145 -0.03 3.28 -3.21
CA GLN A 145 -0.93 3.87 -4.19
C GLN A 145 -2.01 2.86 -4.61
N GLN A 146 -1.65 1.59 -4.81
CA GLN A 146 -2.59 0.50 -5.10
C GLN A 146 -3.55 0.25 -3.92
N ALA A 147 -3.08 0.32 -2.67
CA ALA A 147 -3.94 0.20 -1.50
C ALA A 147 -5.04 1.28 -1.48
N VAL A 148 -4.67 2.53 -1.76
CA VAL A 148 -5.62 3.64 -1.84
C VAL A 148 -6.54 3.50 -3.06
N SER A 149 -6.00 3.12 -4.21
CA SER A 149 -6.78 2.89 -5.44
C SER A 149 -7.77 1.74 -5.27
N ALA A 150 -7.36 0.61 -4.70
CA ALA A 150 -8.25 -0.52 -4.42
C ALA A 150 -9.39 -0.12 -3.47
N TYR A 151 -9.12 0.69 -2.45
CA TYR A 151 -10.15 1.22 -1.57
C TYR A 151 -11.14 2.12 -2.32
N ASN A 152 -10.64 3.04 -3.14
CA ASN A 152 -11.47 4.04 -3.83
C ASN A 152 -12.29 3.42 -4.98
N ASN A 153 -11.80 2.38 -5.63
CA ASN A 153 -12.41 1.75 -6.79
C ASN A 153 -13.19 0.47 -6.45
N GLY A 154 -12.91 -0.12 -5.29
CA GLY A 154 -13.58 -1.36 -4.85
C GLY A 154 -14.96 -1.08 -4.26
N PRO A 155 -15.98 -1.85 -4.60
CA PRO A 155 -17.17 -1.91 -3.77
C PRO A 155 -16.77 -2.44 -2.39
N THR A 156 -17.19 -1.74 -1.34
CA THR A 156 -17.02 -2.18 0.03
C THR A 156 -17.53 -3.62 0.18
N GLY A 157 -16.62 -4.59 0.20
CA GLY A 157 -16.97 -5.99 0.44
C GLY A 157 -16.85 -6.97 -0.74
N THR A 158 -16.51 -6.54 -1.95
CA THR A 158 -16.25 -7.49 -3.05
C THR A 158 -14.76 -7.70 -3.25
N HIS A 159 -14.32 -8.89 -2.93
CA HIS A 159 -13.01 -9.39 -3.30
C HIS A 159 -12.94 -9.52 -4.82
N GLY A 160 -12.29 -8.59 -5.48
CA GLY A 160 -11.78 -8.80 -6.83
C GLY A 160 -10.67 -9.84 -6.77
N THR A 161 -11.05 -11.12 -6.84
CA THR A 161 -10.07 -12.19 -6.95
C THR A 161 -9.36 -12.03 -8.30
N TRP A 162 -8.03 -12.27 -8.35
CA TRP A 162 -7.22 -12.30 -9.57
C TRP A 162 -7.87 -13.14 -10.69
N TRP A 163 -8.74 -14.07 -10.36
CA TRP A 163 -9.59 -14.84 -11.27
C TRP A 163 -10.56 -13.98 -12.09
N GLN A 164 -11.00 -12.82 -11.61
CA GLN A 164 -11.88 -11.92 -12.37
C GLN A 164 -11.14 -11.22 -13.51
N GLN A 165 -9.81 -11.06 -13.39
CA GLN A 165 -9.00 -10.45 -14.44
C GLN A 165 -8.77 -11.41 -15.62
N TRP A 166 -8.85 -12.73 -15.38
CA TRP A 166 -8.64 -13.79 -16.37
C TRP A 166 -9.92 -14.58 -16.66
N GLY A 167 -11.00 -14.33 -15.91
CA GLY A 167 -12.30 -14.98 -16.11
C GLY A 167 -12.95 -14.54 -17.42
N PRO A 168 -13.80 -15.41 -17.99
CA PRO A 168 -14.58 -15.05 -19.18
C PRO A 168 -15.52 -13.88 -18.86
N SER A 169 -15.55 -12.88 -19.72
CA SER A 169 -16.44 -11.71 -19.60
C SER A 169 -17.91 -12.07 -19.81
N THR A 170 -18.18 -13.16 -20.50
CA THR A 170 -19.51 -13.70 -20.73
C THR A 170 -19.48 -15.21 -20.66
N ALA A 171 -20.47 -15.80 -19.95
CA ALA A 171 -20.72 -17.22 -19.93
C ALA A 171 -22.20 -17.45 -20.31
N GLY A 172 -22.46 -18.33 -21.26
CA GLY A 172 -23.80 -18.63 -21.70
C GLY A 172 -23.92 -20.06 -22.26
N LEU A 173 -25.12 -20.59 -22.22
CA LEU A 173 -25.46 -21.87 -22.90
C LEU A 173 -25.95 -21.53 -24.30
N ARG A 174 -25.34 -22.16 -25.32
CA ARG A 174 -25.83 -22.13 -26.70
C ARG A 174 -26.24 -23.54 -27.11
N LEU A 175 -27.28 -23.62 -27.89
CA LEU A 175 -27.65 -24.86 -28.54
C LEU A 175 -26.82 -24.99 -29.81
N GLY A 176 -26.04 -26.06 -29.90
CA GLY A 176 -25.30 -26.42 -31.10
C GLY A 176 -26.13 -27.10 -32.14
N PRO A 177 -25.56 -27.43 -33.30
CA PRO A 177 -26.21 -28.28 -34.30
C PRO A 177 -26.62 -29.58 -33.65
N GLN A 178 -27.84 -30.05 -33.87
CA GLN A 178 -28.46 -31.24 -33.26
C GLN A 178 -28.92 -31.05 -31.80
N SER A 179 -29.24 -29.80 -31.37
CA SER A 179 -29.79 -29.49 -30.04
C SER A 179 -28.88 -29.90 -28.84
N THR A 180 -27.60 -30.09 -29.08
CA THR A 180 -26.64 -30.36 -28.00
C THR A 180 -26.33 -29.06 -27.24
N PRO A 181 -26.43 -29.05 -25.88
CA PRO A 181 -26.06 -27.86 -25.11
C PRO A 181 -24.56 -27.66 -25.13
N LEU A 182 -24.13 -26.47 -25.53
CA LEU A 182 -22.72 -26.04 -25.54
C LEU A 182 -22.53 -24.89 -24.56
N LEU A 183 -21.50 -25.00 -23.74
CA LEU A 183 -21.06 -23.88 -22.90
C LEU A 183 -20.21 -22.91 -23.73
N ALA A 184 -20.70 -21.69 -23.89
CA ALA A 184 -19.96 -20.62 -24.57
C ALA A 184 -19.32 -19.70 -23.53
N LEU A 185 -17.99 -19.55 -23.57
CA LEU A 185 -17.22 -18.61 -22.76
C LEU A 185 -16.60 -17.58 -23.70
N GLY A 186 -16.78 -16.31 -23.39
CA GLY A 186 -16.22 -15.20 -24.18
C GLY A 186 -15.27 -14.36 -23.35
N TRP A 187 -14.10 -14.02 -23.90
CA TRP A 187 -13.15 -13.07 -23.34
C TRP A 187 -13.15 -11.79 -24.16
N GLY A 188 -13.39 -10.65 -23.50
CA GLY A 188 -13.20 -9.34 -24.13
C GLY A 188 -11.71 -9.01 -24.19
N LEU A 189 -11.14 -8.92 -25.40
CA LEU A 189 -9.82 -8.34 -25.60
C LEU A 189 -9.93 -6.82 -25.34
N ARG A 190 -9.19 -6.32 -24.34
CA ARG A 190 -8.99 -4.89 -24.07
C ARG A 190 -7.64 -4.45 -24.55
#